data_ef0516b556672ca3c2fb1f23723bed34
#
_entry.id   ef0516b556672ca3c2fb1f23723bed34
#
_cell.length_a   1.000
_cell.length_b   1.000
_cell.length_c   1.000
_cell.angle_alpha   90.00
_cell.angle_beta   90.00
_cell.angle_gamma   90.00
#
_symmetry.space_group_name_H-M   'P 1'
#
loop_
_entity.id
_entity.type
_entity.pdbx_description
1 polymer ?
#
loop_
_entity_poly.entity_id
_entity_poly.type
_entity_poly.pdbx_seq_one_letter_code
_entity_poly.pdbx_strand_id
1 'polypeptide(L)'
;MSQPKKSLSSLLAPYLTLDPAAERMIGAITTDNRQLDADTLWLAARGVSHHALDYYTPDLPAAAIAYEPPYANPPAGAIPCECLSEHLGDIAARFYDDPSQALDIIGVTGTDGKSSLVHFLAQATGGAMLGTIGYGTLDALEAASHTTPDPLRIQQHLAQYRDAGITTVAMEVSSHALAQHRVGGIRFRIGVFTNLSRDHLDYHHDMEDYFLAKARLFAQPLPVAVINIDDA
;
A
#
# COMPACT_ATOMS: atom_id res chain seq x y z
N MET A 1 -3.27 -21.05 1.29
CA MET A 1 -4.67 -21.17 0.86
C MET A 1 -4.92 -20.12 -0.22
N SER A 2 -5.62 -20.45 -1.32
CA SER A 2 -5.97 -19.42 -2.32
C SER A 2 -7.02 -18.47 -1.71
N GLN A 3 -6.83 -17.17 -1.93
CA GLN A 3 -7.82 -16.15 -1.53
C GLN A 3 -9.17 -16.42 -2.23
N PRO A 4 -10.30 -16.20 -1.56
CA PRO A 4 -11.60 -16.27 -2.22
C PRO A 4 -11.68 -15.20 -3.31
N LYS A 5 -12.23 -15.56 -4.48
CA LYS A 5 -12.40 -14.61 -5.58
C LYS A 5 -13.35 -13.48 -5.17
N LYS A 6 -13.05 -12.27 -5.62
CA LYS A 6 -13.86 -11.05 -5.41
C LYS A 6 -14.54 -10.62 -6.70
N SER A 7 -15.72 -10.05 -6.63
CA SER A 7 -16.34 -9.44 -7.81
C SER A 7 -15.59 -8.15 -8.19
N LEU A 8 -15.42 -7.92 -9.48
CA LEU A 8 -14.74 -6.71 -9.99
C LEU A 8 -15.42 -5.44 -9.49
N SER A 9 -16.74 -5.42 -9.46
CA SER A 9 -17.52 -4.31 -8.91
C SER A 9 -17.21 -4.05 -7.43
N SER A 10 -17.07 -5.08 -6.60
CA SER A 10 -16.74 -4.90 -5.18
C SER A 10 -15.38 -4.24 -4.95
N LEU A 11 -14.45 -4.43 -5.87
CA LEU A 11 -13.12 -3.84 -5.81
C LEU A 11 -13.11 -2.37 -6.28
N LEU A 12 -13.86 -2.05 -7.34
CA LEU A 12 -13.79 -0.77 -8.04
C LEU A 12 -14.99 0.18 -7.77
N ALA A 13 -16.11 -0.30 -7.21
CA ALA A 13 -17.33 0.47 -7.02
C ALA A 13 -17.19 1.84 -6.34
N PRO A 14 -16.30 2.06 -5.37
CA PRO A 14 -16.13 3.37 -4.77
C PRO A 14 -15.57 4.44 -5.72
N TYR A 15 -14.93 4.03 -6.81
CA TYR A 15 -14.22 4.94 -7.73
C TYR A 15 -14.91 5.11 -9.08
N LEU A 16 -15.70 4.12 -9.46
CA LEU A 16 -16.40 4.16 -10.75
C LEU A 16 -17.67 3.28 -10.72
N THR A 17 -18.59 3.58 -11.61
CA THR A 17 -19.72 2.70 -11.91
C THR A 17 -19.29 1.73 -13.03
N LEU A 18 -19.27 0.43 -12.70
CA LEU A 18 -18.89 -0.60 -13.64
C LEU A 18 -20.08 -0.93 -14.57
N ASP A 19 -19.82 -1.09 -15.87
CA ASP A 19 -20.79 -1.68 -16.78
C ASP A 19 -21.07 -3.14 -16.33
N PRO A 20 -22.33 -3.54 -16.15
CA PRO A 20 -22.68 -4.93 -15.80
C PRO A 20 -22.08 -5.99 -16.74
N ALA A 21 -21.86 -5.68 -18.01
CA ALA A 21 -21.21 -6.55 -18.97
C ALA A 21 -19.72 -6.79 -18.69
N ALA A 22 -19.08 -5.89 -17.93
CA ALA A 22 -17.69 -6.02 -17.52
C ALA A 22 -17.51 -6.83 -16.22
N GLU A 23 -18.60 -7.22 -15.53
CA GLU A 23 -18.55 -7.92 -14.25
C GLU A 23 -17.91 -9.30 -14.38
N ARG A 24 -16.96 -9.61 -13.49
CA ARG A 24 -16.26 -10.89 -13.42
C ARG A 24 -15.65 -11.14 -12.05
N MET A 25 -15.29 -12.39 -11.78
CA MET A 25 -14.64 -12.79 -10.55
C MET A 25 -13.12 -12.69 -10.69
N ILE A 26 -12.50 -12.01 -9.75
CA ILE A 26 -11.05 -11.72 -9.67
C ILE A 26 -10.41 -12.62 -8.62
N GLY A 27 -9.42 -13.41 -9.01
CA GLY A 27 -8.67 -14.32 -8.15
C GLY A 27 -7.32 -13.74 -7.68
N ALA A 28 -6.79 -12.74 -8.39
CA ALA A 28 -5.54 -12.05 -8.05
C ALA A 28 -5.59 -10.58 -8.50
N ILE A 29 -4.74 -9.76 -7.89
CA ILE A 29 -4.51 -8.36 -8.28
C ILE A 29 -3.02 -8.10 -8.42
N THR A 30 -2.60 -7.31 -9.40
CA THR A 30 -1.19 -6.93 -9.58
C THR A 30 -1.06 -5.60 -10.31
N THR A 31 0.05 -4.90 -10.08
CA THR A 31 0.51 -3.78 -10.91
C THR A 31 1.56 -4.21 -11.94
N ASP A 32 2.09 -5.43 -11.84
CA ASP A 32 3.16 -5.98 -12.69
C ASP A 32 2.58 -6.87 -13.79
N ASN A 33 2.72 -6.45 -15.06
CA ASN A 33 2.23 -7.20 -16.22
C ASN A 33 2.86 -8.59 -16.39
N ARG A 34 3.99 -8.87 -15.74
CA ARG A 34 4.67 -10.18 -15.77
C ARG A 34 4.04 -11.22 -14.83
N GLN A 35 3.13 -10.78 -13.95
CA GLN A 35 2.44 -11.61 -12.96
C GLN A 35 0.96 -11.85 -13.31
N LEU A 36 0.60 -11.61 -14.56
CA LEU A 36 -0.78 -11.75 -15.03
C LEU A 36 -1.13 -13.22 -15.29
N ASP A 37 -2.35 -13.57 -14.97
CA ASP A 37 -3.02 -14.82 -15.36
C ASP A 37 -4.50 -14.55 -15.70
N ALA A 38 -5.22 -15.59 -16.09
CA ALA A 38 -6.61 -15.48 -16.53
C ALA A 38 -7.61 -15.03 -15.44
N ASP A 39 -7.20 -15.01 -14.17
CA ASP A 39 -8.01 -14.61 -13.01
C ASP A 39 -7.55 -13.26 -12.42
N THR A 40 -6.52 -12.62 -13.00
CA THR A 40 -5.87 -11.43 -12.43
C THR A 40 -6.51 -10.14 -12.92
N LEU A 41 -6.80 -9.22 -12.01
CA LEU A 41 -7.05 -7.81 -12.31
C LEU A 41 -5.69 -7.07 -12.39
N TRP A 42 -5.38 -6.56 -13.58
CA TRP A 42 -4.23 -5.69 -13.74
C TRP A 42 -4.59 -4.24 -13.40
N LEU A 43 -3.96 -3.70 -12.38
CA LEU A 43 -4.06 -2.30 -11.97
C LEU A 43 -2.95 -1.50 -12.67
N ALA A 44 -3.23 -1.10 -13.90
CA ALA A 44 -2.28 -0.40 -14.78
C ALA A 44 -2.22 1.09 -14.44
N ALA A 45 -1.62 1.40 -13.29
CA ALA A 45 -1.45 2.76 -12.80
C ALA A 45 -0.38 3.54 -13.59
N ARG A 46 -0.43 4.85 -13.47
CA ARG A 46 0.59 5.75 -14.00
C ARG A 46 1.80 5.76 -13.08
N GLY A 47 2.98 5.48 -13.61
CA GLY A 47 4.25 5.67 -12.91
C GLY A 47 4.81 7.08 -13.11
N VAL A 48 5.95 7.37 -12.48
CA VAL A 48 6.62 8.68 -12.57
C VAL A 48 7.07 9.00 -14.01
N SER A 49 7.58 8.01 -14.73
CA SER A 49 8.18 8.19 -16.07
C SER A 49 7.45 7.44 -17.19
N HIS A 50 6.68 6.41 -16.85
CA HIS A 50 6.01 5.56 -17.83
C HIS A 50 4.62 5.20 -17.32
N HIS A 51 3.70 4.90 -18.23
CA HIS A 51 2.40 4.33 -17.91
C HIS A 51 2.50 2.79 -17.95
N ALA A 52 1.83 2.09 -17.03
CA ALA A 52 1.88 0.63 -17.03
C ALA A 52 1.38 0.02 -18.35
N LEU A 53 0.41 0.65 -19.03
CA LEU A 53 -0.07 0.22 -20.35
C LEU A 53 0.97 0.32 -21.47
N ASP A 54 2.10 1.00 -21.30
CA ASP A 54 3.20 0.99 -22.28
C ASP A 54 3.79 -0.42 -22.47
N TYR A 55 3.56 -1.31 -21.50
CA TYR A 55 3.97 -2.71 -21.52
C TYR A 55 2.83 -3.67 -21.91
N TYR A 56 1.71 -3.14 -22.40
CA TYR A 56 0.59 -3.97 -22.83
C TYR A 56 0.89 -4.67 -24.15
N THR A 57 0.54 -5.95 -24.23
CA THR A 57 0.46 -6.72 -25.49
C THR A 57 -0.87 -7.47 -25.54
N PRO A 58 -1.47 -7.69 -26.73
CA PRO A 58 -2.81 -8.29 -26.85
C PRO A 58 -2.95 -9.70 -26.32
N ASP A 59 -1.86 -10.41 -26.12
CA ASP A 59 -1.77 -11.80 -25.62
C ASP A 59 -1.64 -11.90 -24.10
N LEU A 60 -1.56 -10.75 -23.38
CA LEU A 60 -1.48 -10.78 -21.93
C LEU A 60 -2.73 -11.39 -21.29
N PRO A 61 -2.59 -12.42 -20.43
CA PRO A 61 -3.70 -13.16 -19.86
C PRO A 61 -4.25 -12.44 -18.62
N ALA A 62 -5.00 -11.34 -18.80
CA ALA A 62 -5.65 -10.65 -17.70
C ALA A 62 -7.15 -10.88 -17.69
N ALA A 63 -7.76 -11.11 -16.51
CA ALA A 63 -9.22 -11.17 -16.35
C ALA A 63 -9.85 -9.81 -16.65
N ALA A 64 -9.23 -8.74 -16.14
CA ALA A 64 -9.63 -7.37 -16.38
C ALA A 64 -8.40 -6.45 -16.31
N ILE A 65 -8.51 -5.28 -16.95
CA ILE A 65 -7.50 -4.21 -16.88
C ILE A 65 -8.21 -2.96 -16.40
N ALA A 66 -7.83 -2.43 -15.24
CA ALA A 66 -8.15 -1.08 -14.80
C ALA A 66 -6.93 -0.20 -15.07
N TYR A 67 -7.12 0.95 -15.71
CA TYR A 67 -6.00 1.84 -16.04
C TYR A 67 -6.24 3.28 -15.59
N GLU A 68 -5.18 4.02 -15.38
CA GLU A 68 -5.23 5.43 -14.97
C GLU A 68 -5.21 6.36 -16.19
N PRO A 69 -6.29 7.12 -16.46
CA PRO A 69 -6.29 8.12 -17.52
C PRO A 69 -5.35 9.31 -17.22
N PRO A 70 -4.92 10.09 -18.25
CA PRO A 70 -5.16 9.85 -19.67
C PRO A 70 -4.17 8.85 -20.29
N TYR A 71 -4.66 8.02 -21.21
CA TYR A 71 -3.86 7.16 -22.06
C TYR A 71 -4.43 7.18 -23.47
N ALA A 72 -3.59 7.38 -24.51
CA ALA A 72 -4.06 7.70 -25.84
C ALA A 72 -4.88 6.56 -26.51
N ASN A 73 -4.45 5.31 -26.36
CA ASN A 73 -5.06 4.16 -27.01
C ASN A 73 -5.17 2.99 -26.01
N PRO A 74 -6.11 3.04 -25.05
CA PRO A 74 -6.26 1.96 -24.10
C PRO A 74 -6.75 0.66 -24.78
N PRO A 75 -6.39 -0.52 -24.25
CA PRO A 75 -6.89 -1.79 -24.76
C PRO A 75 -8.42 -1.84 -24.78
N ALA A 76 -8.98 -2.54 -25.76
CA ALA A 76 -10.43 -2.73 -25.81
C ALA A 76 -10.95 -3.43 -24.55
N GLY A 77 -11.97 -2.85 -23.90
CA GLY A 77 -12.52 -3.35 -22.64
C GLY A 77 -11.73 -2.99 -21.39
N ALA A 78 -10.63 -2.24 -21.50
CA ALA A 78 -9.96 -1.67 -20.34
C ALA A 78 -10.83 -0.60 -19.67
N ILE A 79 -10.81 -0.58 -18.34
CA ILE A 79 -11.69 0.22 -17.47
C ILE A 79 -10.92 1.43 -16.99
N PRO A 80 -11.31 2.66 -17.36
CA PRO A 80 -10.68 3.87 -16.83
C PRO A 80 -11.03 4.05 -15.36
N CYS A 81 -10.00 4.29 -14.55
CA CYS A 81 -10.12 4.59 -13.13
C CYS A 81 -9.26 5.81 -12.81
N GLU A 82 -9.92 6.95 -12.60
CA GLU A 82 -9.23 8.21 -12.27
C GLU A 82 -8.44 8.05 -10.97
N CYS A 83 -7.24 8.62 -10.92
CA CYS A 83 -6.35 8.56 -9.77
C CYS A 83 -6.09 7.13 -9.25
N LEU A 84 -6.04 6.13 -10.15
CA LEU A 84 -5.85 4.72 -9.79
C LEU A 84 -4.63 4.52 -8.88
N SER A 85 -3.54 5.24 -9.13
CA SER A 85 -2.31 5.20 -8.31
C SER A 85 -2.55 5.55 -6.84
N GLU A 86 -3.50 6.43 -6.55
CA GLU A 86 -3.86 6.81 -5.18
C GLU A 86 -4.75 5.75 -4.49
N HIS A 87 -5.45 4.93 -5.27
CA HIS A 87 -6.43 3.97 -4.80
C HIS A 87 -5.92 2.51 -4.71
N LEU A 88 -4.68 2.26 -5.13
CA LEU A 88 -4.11 0.90 -5.12
C LEU A 88 -4.20 0.22 -3.77
N GLY A 89 -3.90 0.95 -2.69
CA GLY A 89 -3.95 0.44 -1.33
C GLY A 89 -5.36 0.07 -0.88
N ASP A 90 -6.35 0.90 -1.21
CA ASP A 90 -7.75 0.67 -0.86
C ASP A 90 -8.36 -0.50 -1.67
N ILE A 91 -8.00 -0.63 -2.96
CA ILE A 91 -8.41 -1.75 -3.80
C ILE A 91 -7.82 -3.05 -3.25
N ALA A 92 -6.53 -3.03 -2.88
CA ALA A 92 -5.87 -4.18 -2.29
C ALA A 92 -6.46 -4.53 -0.91
N ALA A 93 -6.77 -3.53 -0.07
CA ALA A 93 -7.43 -3.76 1.21
C ALA A 93 -8.74 -4.54 1.03
N ARG A 94 -9.62 -4.11 0.11
CA ARG A 94 -10.87 -4.83 -0.20
C ARG A 94 -10.62 -6.23 -0.75
N PHE A 95 -9.60 -6.39 -1.60
CA PHE A 95 -9.27 -7.70 -2.13
C PHE A 95 -8.89 -8.69 -1.02
N TYR A 96 -8.16 -8.22 0.01
CA TYR A 96 -7.72 -9.01 1.16
C TYR A 96 -8.65 -8.92 2.39
N ASP A 97 -9.91 -8.47 2.24
CA ASP A 97 -10.91 -8.35 3.33
C ASP A 97 -10.46 -7.41 4.46
N ASP A 98 -9.94 -6.23 4.09
CA ASP A 98 -9.56 -5.14 5.00
C ASP A 98 -8.74 -5.61 6.21
N PRO A 99 -7.57 -6.23 6.01
CA PRO A 99 -6.84 -6.92 7.07
C PRO A 99 -6.47 -6.01 8.24
N SER A 100 -6.27 -4.72 8.00
CA SER A 100 -5.94 -3.73 9.03
C SER A 100 -7.06 -3.52 10.08
N GLN A 101 -8.29 -3.98 9.81
CA GLN A 101 -9.37 -3.90 10.80
C GLN A 101 -9.22 -4.91 11.93
N ALA A 102 -8.52 -6.02 11.69
CA ALA A 102 -8.27 -7.09 12.66
C ALA A 102 -6.89 -6.99 13.33
N LEU A 103 -6.10 -5.96 13.01
CA LEU A 103 -4.74 -5.78 13.47
C LEU A 103 -4.57 -4.44 14.19
N ASP A 104 -3.79 -4.42 15.26
CA ASP A 104 -3.30 -3.18 15.86
C ASP A 104 -2.05 -2.70 15.11
N ILE A 105 -2.22 -1.77 14.16
CA ILE A 105 -1.13 -1.29 13.32
C ILE A 105 -0.52 -0.02 13.91
N ILE A 106 0.79 -0.04 14.13
CA ILE A 106 1.60 1.07 14.64
C ILE A 106 2.43 1.61 13.46
N GLY A 107 2.07 2.78 12.96
CA GLY A 107 2.82 3.48 11.92
C GLY A 107 3.88 4.40 12.51
N VAL A 108 5.14 4.24 12.09
CA VAL A 108 6.26 5.07 12.58
C VAL A 108 6.82 5.89 11.43
N THR A 109 6.75 7.21 11.56
CA THR A 109 7.36 8.16 10.62
C THR A 109 8.35 9.08 11.33
N GLY A 110 9.15 9.80 10.57
CA GLY A 110 10.21 10.70 11.02
C GLY A 110 11.43 10.59 10.10
N THR A 111 12.50 11.33 10.38
CA THR A 111 13.74 11.22 9.62
C THR A 111 14.54 10.02 10.11
N ASP A 112 14.88 9.97 11.37
CA ASP A 112 15.73 8.96 11.99
C ASP A 112 14.98 8.11 13.02
N GLY A 113 15.54 6.93 13.33
CA GLY A 113 15.05 6.07 14.41
C GLY A 113 13.86 5.19 14.08
N LYS A 114 13.25 5.30 12.89
CA LYS A 114 12.09 4.50 12.48
C LYS A 114 12.35 3.00 12.60
N SER A 115 13.42 2.50 11.99
CA SER A 115 13.76 1.07 11.94
C SER A 115 14.03 0.51 13.34
N SER A 116 14.76 1.25 14.17
CA SER A 116 15.04 0.86 15.56
C SER A 116 13.74 0.77 16.37
N LEU A 117 12.88 1.79 16.27
CA LEU A 117 11.63 1.81 17.01
C LEU A 117 10.67 0.70 16.55
N VAL A 118 10.54 0.49 15.24
CA VAL A 118 9.71 -0.59 14.68
C VAL A 118 10.21 -1.96 15.15
N HIS A 119 11.53 -2.18 15.17
CA HIS A 119 12.11 -3.40 15.69
C HIS A 119 11.81 -3.60 17.19
N PHE A 120 11.99 -2.55 18.02
CA PHE A 120 11.68 -2.64 19.46
C PHE A 120 10.19 -2.86 19.72
N LEU A 121 9.31 -2.24 18.94
CA LEU A 121 7.86 -2.45 19.04
C LEU A 121 7.49 -3.90 18.69
N ALA A 122 8.04 -4.44 17.61
CA ALA A 122 7.82 -5.85 17.25
C ALA A 122 8.31 -6.80 18.34
N GLN A 123 9.48 -6.53 18.93
CA GLN A 123 10.03 -7.30 20.04
C GLN A 123 9.13 -7.21 21.29
N ALA A 124 8.73 -6.02 21.67
CA ALA A 124 7.94 -5.78 22.87
C ALA A 124 6.53 -6.37 22.81
N THR A 125 5.93 -6.42 21.59
CA THR A 125 4.57 -6.93 21.39
C THR A 125 4.52 -8.39 20.96
N GLY A 126 5.65 -8.99 20.59
CA GLY A 126 5.70 -10.30 19.92
C GLY A 126 5.00 -10.29 18.56
N GLY A 127 4.86 -9.12 17.95
CA GLY A 127 4.17 -8.91 16.69
C GLY A 127 5.08 -9.01 15.47
N ALA A 128 4.54 -8.64 14.31
CA ALA A 128 5.30 -8.53 13.06
C ALA A 128 5.80 -7.10 12.82
N MET A 129 6.78 -6.98 11.91
CA MET A 129 7.28 -5.71 11.44
C MET A 129 7.23 -5.61 9.90
N LEU A 130 7.12 -4.37 9.41
CA LEU A 130 7.33 -4.00 8.01
C LEU A 130 8.27 -2.79 7.98
N GLY A 131 9.50 -2.98 7.52
CA GLY A 131 10.47 -1.91 7.50
C GLY A 131 11.78 -2.29 6.81
N THR A 132 12.76 -1.40 6.89
CA THR A 132 14.06 -1.54 6.24
C THR A 132 14.81 -2.81 6.66
N ILE A 133 14.65 -3.26 7.91
CA ILE A 133 15.32 -4.45 8.44
C ILE A 133 14.73 -5.73 7.82
N GLY A 134 13.43 -5.75 7.53
CA GLY A 134 12.74 -6.92 6.98
C GLY A 134 11.24 -6.82 7.14
N TYR A 135 10.55 -7.85 6.63
CA TYR A 135 9.10 -8.04 6.75
C TYR A 135 8.82 -9.37 7.44
N GLY A 136 8.01 -9.38 8.50
CA GLY A 136 7.66 -10.60 9.23
C GLY A 136 7.82 -10.49 10.73
N THR A 137 7.78 -11.62 11.42
CA THR A 137 8.17 -11.73 12.83
C THR A 137 9.68 -11.76 12.99
N LEU A 138 10.22 -11.39 14.16
CA LEU A 138 11.67 -11.24 14.33
C LEU A 138 12.46 -12.55 14.15
N ASP A 139 11.82 -13.70 14.31
CA ASP A 139 12.37 -15.03 14.09
C ASP A 139 12.22 -15.54 12.64
N ALA A 140 11.45 -14.84 11.80
CA ALA A 140 11.15 -15.21 10.42
C ALA A 140 11.04 -13.97 9.51
N LEU A 141 12.11 -13.15 9.47
CA LEU A 141 12.16 -11.96 8.63
C LEU A 141 12.52 -12.31 7.18
N GLU A 142 11.70 -11.83 6.26
CA GLU A 142 12.01 -11.76 4.83
C GLU A 142 12.83 -10.51 4.52
N ALA A 143 13.71 -10.59 3.53
CA ALA A 143 14.51 -9.44 3.11
C ALA A 143 13.62 -8.31 2.56
N ALA A 144 13.80 -7.11 3.07
CA ALA A 144 13.07 -5.95 2.61
C ALA A 144 13.53 -5.50 1.21
N SER A 145 12.59 -5.23 0.32
CA SER A 145 12.86 -4.57 -0.96
C SER A 145 12.85 -3.02 -0.83
N HIS A 146 12.09 -2.50 0.10
CA HIS A 146 11.92 -1.06 0.39
C HIS A 146 11.63 -0.85 1.88
N THR A 147 11.95 0.34 2.39
CA THR A 147 11.56 0.74 3.76
C THR A 147 10.06 0.61 4.00
N THR A 148 9.25 1.05 3.04
CA THR A 148 7.80 0.84 2.99
C THR A 148 7.49 0.19 1.65
N PRO A 149 6.93 -1.03 1.61
CA PRO A 149 6.60 -1.73 0.37
C PRO A 149 5.59 -0.99 -0.51
N ASP A 150 5.31 -1.55 -1.69
CA ASP A 150 4.18 -1.10 -2.51
C ASP A 150 2.83 -1.42 -1.84
N PRO A 151 1.75 -0.72 -2.23
CA PRO A 151 0.45 -0.85 -1.57
C PRO A 151 -0.12 -2.27 -1.56
N LEU A 152 0.03 -3.01 -2.67
CA LEU A 152 -0.51 -4.36 -2.79
C LEU A 152 0.23 -5.32 -1.86
N ARG A 153 1.57 -5.22 -1.81
CA ARG A 153 2.39 -6.05 -0.92
C ARG A 153 2.13 -5.76 0.55
N ILE A 154 1.92 -4.50 0.92
CA ILE A 154 1.54 -4.16 2.31
C ILE A 154 0.27 -4.92 2.69
N GLN A 155 -0.80 -4.80 1.90
CA GLN A 155 -2.07 -5.45 2.21
C GLN A 155 -1.97 -6.98 2.20
N GLN A 156 -1.16 -7.54 1.30
CA GLN A 156 -0.86 -8.98 1.28
C GLN A 156 -0.18 -9.44 2.58
N HIS A 157 0.86 -8.73 3.04
CA HIS A 157 1.52 -9.05 4.31
C HIS A 157 0.58 -8.91 5.50
N LEU A 158 -0.22 -7.83 5.55
CA LEU A 158 -1.20 -7.65 6.61
C LEU A 158 -2.22 -8.79 6.66
N ALA A 159 -2.70 -9.26 5.49
CA ALA A 159 -3.59 -10.42 5.42
C ALA A 159 -2.91 -11.70 5.90
N GLN A 160 -1.66 -11.95 5.50
CA GLN A 160 -0.86 -13.09 5.97
C GLN A 160 -0.68 -13.07 7.48
N TYR A 161 -0.38 -11.90 8.06
CA TYR A 161 -0.21 -11.75 9.50
C TYR A 161 -1.52 -11.98 10.27
N ARG A 162 -2.63 -11.41 9.80
CA ARG A 162 -3.97 -11.69 10.34
C ARG A 162 -4.27 -13.20 10.34
N ASP A 163 -4.06 -13.85 9.20
CA ASP A 163 -4.37 -15.27 9.01
C ASP A 163 -3.43 -16.18 9.83
N ALA A 164 -2.22 -15.70 10.15
CA ALA A 164 -1.29 -16.34 11.08
C ALA A 164 -1.61 -16.08 12.57
N GLY A 165 -2.66 -15.30 12.88
CA GLY A 165 -3.04 -14.98 14.25
C GLY A 165 -2.17 -13.92 14.92
N ILE A 166 -1.37 -13.18 14.17
CA ILE A 166 -0.64 -12.00 14.66
C ILE A 166 -1.66 -10.91 14.96
N THR A 167 -1.49 -10.19 16.06
CA THR A 167 -2.39 -9.13 16.49
C THR A 167 -1.82 -7.74 16.31
N THR A 168 -0.49 -7.59 16.35
CA THR A 168 0.18 -6.29 16.28
C THR A 168 1.19 -6.25 15.14
N VAL A 169 1.19 -5.17 14.38
CA VAL A 169 2.16 -4.92 13.31
C VAL A 169 2.76 -3.53 13.49
N ALA A 170 4.07 -3.45 13.65
CA ALA A 170 4.80 -2.19 13.61
C ALA A 170 5.36 -1.96 12.21
N MET A 171 5.12 -0.78 11.61
CA MET A 171 5.60 -0.50 10.27
C MET A 171 6.26 0.86 10.11
N GLU A 172 7.35 0.89 9.35
CA GLU A 172 7.96 2.14 8.91
C GLU A 172 7.09 2.79 7.83
N VAL A 173 6.75 4.05 8.03
CA VAL A 173 5.98 4.86 7.09
C VAL A 173 6.86 6.01 6.61
N SER A 174 7.51 5.82 5.46
CA SER A 174 8.38 6.84 4.88
C SER A 174 7.58 8.01 4.29
N SER A 175 8.21 9.19 4.18
CA SER A 175 7.60 10.36 3.52
C SER A 175 7.24 10.06 2.07
N HIS A 176 8.08 9.33 1.35
CA HIS A 176 7.79 8.86 -0.01
C HIS A 176 6.53 7.98 -0.06
N ALA A 177 6.38 7.04 0.89
CA ALA A 177 5.20 6.18 0.94
C ALA A 177 3.92 6.97 1.21
N LEU A 178 3.99 7.99 2.06
CA LEU A 178 2.86 8.89 2.33
C LEU A 178 2.55 9.80 1.14
N ALA A 179 3.58 10.36 0.48
CA ALA A 179 3.41 11.17 -0.72
C ALA A 179 2.84 10.36 -1.90
N GLN A 180 3.21 9.09 -2.00
CA GLN A 180 2.79 8.16 -3.07
C GLN A 180 1.57 7.31 -2.70
N HIS A 181 0.83 7.64 -1.64
CA HIS A 181 -0.38 6.92 -1.20
C HIS A 181 -0.19 5.41 -0.94
N ARG A 182 1.05 4.95 -0.68
CA ARG A 182 1.34 3.52 -0.51
C ARG A 182 0.66 2.90 0.71
N VAL A 183 0.30 3.69 1.69
CA VAL A 183 -0.39 3.26 2.92
C VAL A 183 -1.90 3.47 2.88
N GLY A 184 -2.46 3.71 1.69
CA GLY A 184 -3.90 3.73 1.46
C GLY A 184 -4.56 2.42 1.93
N GLY A 185 -5.81 2.52 2.42
CA GLY A 185 -6.55 1.36 2.93
C GLY A 185 -6.04 0.78 4.25
N ILE A 186 -5.02 1.39 4.90
CA ILE A 186 -4.54 0.97 6.21
C ILE A 186 -5.21 1.78 7.31
N ARG A 187 -5.84 1.09 8.26
CA ARG A 187 -6.34 1.67 9.49
C ARG A 187 -5.26 1.60 10.57
N PHE A 188 -4.56 2.71 10.80
CA PHE A 188 -3.59 2.79 11.90
C PHE A 188 -4.28 2.93 13.25
N ARG A 189 -3.80 2.19 14.24
CA ARG A 189 -4.18 2.31 15.64
C ARG A 189 -3.35 3.38 16.35
N ILE A 190 -2.06 3.42 16.06
CA ILE A 190 -1.10 4.35 16.64
C ILE A 190 -0.25 4.94 15.52
N GLY A 191 -0.08 6.26 15.51
CA GLY A 191 0.90 6.96 14.71
C GLY A 191 2.01 7.51 15.59
N VAL A 192 3.27 7.29 15.19
CA VAL A 192 4.44 7.78 15.92
C VAL A 192 5.25 8.70 15.02
N PHE A 193 5.60 9.87 15.53
CA PHE A 193 6.53 10.81 14.90
C PHE A 193 7.82 10.90 15.73
N THR A 194 8.93 10.47 15.14
CA THR A 194 10.22 10.38 15.87
C THR A 194 10.96 11.72 15.91
N ASN A 195 11.21 12.32 14.75
CA ASN A 195 11.95 13.58 14.60
C ASN A 195 11.86 14.08 13.14
N LEU A 196 12.31 15.34 12.93
CA LEU A 196 12.42 15.95 11.61
C LEU A 196 13.78 16.63 11.46
N SER A 197 14.64 16.09 10.62
CA SER A 197 15.90 16.72 10.23
C SER A 197 16.00 16.79 8.70
N ARG A 198 16.99 17.52 8.17
CA ARG A 198 17.15 17.74 6.75
C ARG A 198 17.54 16.43 6.05
N ASP A 199 16.62 15.91 5.22
CA ASP A 199 16.82 14.70 4.40
C ASP A 199 15.87 14.72 3.20
N HIS A 200 16.10 13.85 2.19
CA HIS A 200 15.21 13.61 1.04
C HIS A 200 14.77 14.86 0.25
N LEU A 201 15.58 15.94 0.22
CA LEU A 201 15.31 17.13 -0.58
C LEU A 201 15.63 16.95 -2.08
N ASP A 202 16.09 15.77 -2.46
CA ASP A 202 16.13 15.29 -3.85
C ASP A 202 14.76 14.86 -4.38
N TYR A 203 13.84 14.51 -3.48
CA TYR A 203 12.47 14.12 -3.77
C TYR A 203 11.44 15.18 -3.35
N HIS A 204 11.56 15.71 -2.13
CA HIS A 204 10.70 16.76 -1.60
C HIS A 204 11.23 18.14 -2.00
N HIS A 205 10.32 19.04 -2.38
CA HIS A 205 10.70 20.38 -2.83
C HIS A 205 11.49 21.17 -1.76
N ASP A 206 11.07 21.07 -0.51
CA ASP A 206 11.69 21.74 0.64
C ASP A 206 11.34 21.00 1.96
N MET A 207 11.78 21.55 3.09
CA MET A 207 11.51 20.98 4.41
C MET A 207 10.03 21.03 4.80
N GLU A 208 9.28 22.00 4.32
CA GLU A 208 7.83 22.09 4.57
C GLU A 208 7.08 20.99 3.82
N ASP A 209 7.38 20.79 2.54
CA ASP A 209 6.81 19.66 1.76
C ASP A 209 7.17 18.31 2.40
N TYR A 210 8.42 18.15 2.85
CA TYR A 210 8.85 16.95 3.57
C TYR A 210 8.08 16.72 4.87
N PHE A 211 7.88 17.78 5.65
CA PHE A 211 7.05 17.73 6.86
C PHE A 211 5.59 17.39 6.54
N LEU A 212 4.99 18.10 5.58
CA LEU A 212 3.60 17.89 5.17
C LEU A 212 3.38 16.46 4.65
N ALA A 213 4.35 15.89 3.95
CA ALA A 213 4.27 14.48 3.54
C ALA A 213 4.16 13.55 4.75
N LYS A 214 4.99 13.74 5.79
CA LYS A 214 4.91 12.93 7.03
C LYS A 214 3.64 13.19 7.84
N ALA A 215 3.16 14.44 7.86
CA ALA A 215 1.94 14.83 8.57
C ALA A 215 0.69 14.10 8.05
N ARG A 216 0.71 13.59 6.81
CA ARG A 216 -0.39 12.78 6.24
C ARG A 216 -0.74 11.55 7.07
N LEU A 217 0.23 10.95 7.80
CA LEU A 217 -0.04 9.84 8.71
C LEU A 217 -1.05 10.24 9.80
N PHE A 218 -1.03 11.51 10.21
CA PHE A 218 -1.86 12.05 11.29
C PHE A 218 -3.15 12.74 10.78
N ALA A 219 -3.31 12.88 9.47
CA ALA A 219 -4.49 13.50 8.86
C ALA A 219 -5.70 12.54 8.78
N GLN A 220 -5.50 11.24 8.95
CA GLN A 220 -6.57 10.24 9.01
C GLN A 220 -7.06 10.05 10.46
N PRO A 221 -8.25 9.44 10.67
CA PRO A 221 -8.71 9.09 12.00
C PRO A 221 -7.69 8.19 12.72
N LEU A 222 -7.04 8.71 13.74
CA LEU A 222 -5.96 8.07 14.47
C LEU A 222 -6.29 8.05 15.97
N PRO A 223 -6.56 6.88 16.57
CA PRO A 223 -6.92 6.79 17.99
C PRO A 223 -5.82 7.31 18.93
N VAL A 224 -4.54 7.08 18.59
CA VAL A 224 -3.40 7.49 19.39
C VAL A 224 -2.31 8.10 18.51
N ALA A 225 -1.83 9.28 18.87
CA ALA A 225 -0.65 9.92 18.29
C ALA A 225 0.45 10.04 19.36
N VAL A 226 1.65 9.59 19.03
CA VAL A 226 2.85 9.74 19.87
C VAL A 226 3.83 10.64 19.13
N ILE A 227 4.12 11.79 19.71
CA ILE A 227 4.96 12.80 19.06
C ILE A 227 6.13 13.12 19.99
N ASN A 228 7.35 13.05 19.45
CA ASN A 228 8.55 13.53 20.16
C ASN A 228 8.50 15.06 20.26
N ILE A 229 8.36 15.58 21.46
CA ILE A 229 8.28 17.02 21.73
C ILE A 229 9.64 17.67 22.02
N ASP A 230 10.70 16.86 22.11
CA ASP A 230 12.08 17.36 22.31
C ASP A 230 12.77 17.71 20.98
N ASP A 231 12.14 17.38 19.88
CA ASP A 231 12.56 17.72 18.52
C ASP A 231 11.87 19.03 18.11
N ALA A 232 12.62 20.11 17.99
CA ALA A 232 12.13 21.49 17.77
C ALA A 232 12.14 21.86 16.28
#